data_7093abd6c73488329f593c5a0e0293f8
#
_entry.id   7093abd6c73488329f593c5a0e0293f8
#
_cell.length_a   1.000
_cell.length_b   1.000
_cell.length_c   1.000
_cell.angle_alpha   90.00
_cell.angle_beta   90.00
_cell.angle_gamma   90.00
#
_symmetry.space_group_name_H-M   'P 1'
#
loop_
_entity.id
_entity.type
_entity.pdbx_description
1 polymer ?
#
loop_
_entity_poly.entity_id
_entity_poly.type
_entity_poly.pdbx_seq_one_letter_code
_entity_poly.pdbx_strand_id
1 'polypeptide(L)'
;MLAAGTLAQASFSALTIGLPALGPALRSHYGLTLGETGVVLAAVGIGMLFTLLPWGMLADKLDERWVIAIGLIGCGATLVGAAMTHTYLAITLTLVLAGALGAAVNSASGRAVMAWFPPSELGLALGIRQTAIPIGGALGAAVLPVLASSGGTRLAFLALAGSSVVGAAIAATFIRSSVEGVEAETIVGKPLRDPRLWLLSAGTSLYLTSQIGITGFVVLFLHDHRHTSTHAAAALLAGINVLAIGARIVSGRISDTVGNRLRPLRVIGVACGLATLVVALSTDASLWLLLPAFVVAGVLSMSWNALGYAAAAEAVGSGKTGAALGFQQTVLGVVVAGAPPVFAAIASSSWRLAYFLAALGPLAGTALLINLSPRVWRSRETSVIPPAAP
;
A
#
# COMPACT_ATOMS: atom_id res chain seq x y z
N MET A 1 21.85 2.02 -1.51
CA MET A 1 20.96 1.32 -0.56
C MET A 1 19.50 1.72 -0.75
N LEU A 2 19.11 2.98 -0.46
CA LEU A 2 17.70 3.43 -0.53
C LEU A 2 17.07 3.19 -1.92
N ALA A 3 17.74 3.59 -3.00
CA ALA A 3 17.26 3.36 -4.36
C ALA A 3 17.06 1.86 -4.68
N ALA A 4 18.00 1.00 -4.27
CA ALA A 4 17.88 -0.45 -4.48
C ALA A 4 16.68 -1.04 -3.71
N GLY A 5 16.52 -0.66 -2.44
CA GLY A 5 15.35 -1.07 -1.65
C GLY A 5 14.03 -0.56 -2.23
N THR A 6 14.01 0.68 -2.74
CA THR A 6 12.84 1.28 -3.42
C THR A 6 12.51 0.53 -4.70
N LEU A 7 13.50 0.17 -5.53
CA LEU A 7 13.28 -0.57 -6.78
C LEU A 7 12.83 -2.01 -6.51
N ALA A 8 13.45 -2.70 -5.55
CA ALA A 8 13.00 -4.02 -5.13
C ALA A 8 11.55 -4.00 -4.60
N GLN A 9 11.19 -2.97 -3.83
CA GLN A 9 9.82 -2.76 -3.37
C GLN A 9 8.87 -2.45 -4.53
N ALA A 10 9.29 -1.63 -5.52
CA ALA A 10 8.47 -1.29 -6.68
C ALA A 10 8.15 -2.51 -7.54
N SER A 11 9.08 -3.47 -7.68
CA SER A 11 8.83 -4.71 -8.42
C SER A 11 7.68 -5.52 -7.83
N PHE A 12 7.61 -5.63 -6.51
CA PHE A 12 6.48 -6.28 -5.83
C PHE A 12 5.21 -5.41 -5.85
N SER A 13 5.36 -4.10 -5.81
CA SER A 13 4.22 -3.18 -5.88
C SER A 13 3.54 -3.18 -7.26
N ALA A 14 4.26 -3.54 -8.32
CA ALA A 14 3.67 -3.80 -9.64
C ALA A 14 2.64 -4.94 -9.59
N LEU A 15 2.85 -5.96 -8.75
CA LEU A 15 1.84 -6.98 -8.48
C LEU A 15 0.71 -6.42 -7.59
N THR A 16 1.02 -5.89 -6.41
CA THR A 16 -0.02 -5.56 -5.41
C THR A 16 -0.94 -4.42 -5.83
N ILE A 17 -0.42 -3.41 -6.51
CA ILE A 17 -1.15 -2.20 -6.93
C ILE A 17 -1.46 -2.22 -8.44
N GLY A 18 -0.69 -2.98 -9.23
CA GLY A 18 -0.93 -3.13 -10.67
C GLY A 18 -1.97 -4.21 -11.01
N LEU A 19 -2.12 -5.24 -10.17
CA LEU A 19 -3.07 -6.35 -10.39
C LEU A 19 -4.51 -5.89 -10.71
N PRO A 20 -5.08 -4.86 -10.07
CA PRO A 20 -6.38 -4.32 -10.43
C PRO A 20 -6.56 -3.94 -11.89
N ALA A 21 -5.49 -3.52 -12.58
CA ALA A 21 -5.53 -3.21 -14.00
C ALA A 21 -5.79 -4.44 -14.88
N LEU A 22 -5.49 -5.64 -14.39
CA LEU A 22 -5.84 -6.92 -15.03
C LEU A 22 -7.26 -7.39 -14.72
N GLY A 23 -8.02 -6.70 -13.87
CA GLY A 23 -9.35 -7.13 -13.43
C GLY A 23 -10.26 -7.61 -14.56
N PRO A 24 -10.49 -6.82 -15.65
CA PRO A 24 -11.31 -7.25 -16.78
C PRO A 24 -10.74 -8.51 -17.48
N ALA A 25 -9.43 -8.59 -17.68
CA ALA A 25 -8.78 -9.74 -18.32
C ALA A 25 -8.89 -11.00 -17.45
N LEU A 26 -8.75 -10.88 -16.13
CA LEU A 26 -8.93 -11.99 -15.18
C LEU A 26 -10.37 -12.49 -15.19
N ARG A 27 -11.34 -11.57 -15.16
CA ARG A 27 -12.78 -11.92 -15.25
C ARG A 27 -13.08 -12.70 -16.51
N SER A 28 -12.64 -12.20 -17.65
CA SER A 28 -12.86 -12.85 -18.94
C SER A 28 -12.17 -14.21 -19.02
N HIS A 29 -10.89 -14.31 -18.58
CA HIS A 29 -10.10 -15.54 -18.74
C HIS A 29 -10.59 -16.68 -17.83
N TYR A 30 -10.97 -16.37 -16.58
CA TYR A 30 -11.39 -17.38 -15.59
C TYR A 30 -12.91 -17.45 -15.41
N GLY A 31 -13.70 -16.66 -16.14
CA GLY A 31 -15.17 -16.63 -16.03
C GLY A 31 -15.67 -16.12 -14.68
N LEU A 32 -14.97 -15.16 -14.05
CA LEU A 32 -15.24 -14.74 -12.68
C LEU A 32 -16.44 -13.82 -12.58
N THR A 33 -17.23 -14.01 -11.54
CA THR A 33 -18.14 -12.98 -11.03
C THR A 33 -17.37 -11.79 -10.47
N LEU A 34 -18.03 -10.65 -10.26
CA LEU A 34 -17.38 -9.49 -9.64
C LEU A 34 -16.90 -9.81 -8.22
N GLY A 35 -17.70 -10.58 -7.45
CA GLY A 35 -17.31 -11.04 -6.10
C GLY A 35 -16.05 -11.89 -6.09
N GLU A 36 -15.96 -12.89 -6.97
CA GLU A 36 -14.76 -13.73 -7.13
C GLU A 36 -13.55 -12.91 -7.56
N THR A 37 -13.74 -11.91 -8.44
CA THR A 37 -12.69 -10.98 -8.82
C THR A 37 -12.17 -10.21 -7.61
N GLY A 38 -13.06 -9.76 -6.73
CA GLY A 38 -12.69 -9.11 -5.46
C GLY A 38 -11.83 -10.00 -4.57
N VAL A 39 -12.13 -11.31 -4.49
CA VAL A 39 -11.32 -12.29 -3.76
C VAL A 39 -9.95 -12.48 -4.41
N VAL A 40 -9.89 -12.58 -5.74
CA VAL A 40 -8.61 -12.69 -6.48
C VAL A 40 -7.75 -11.45 -6.26
N LEU A 41 -8.33 -10.24 -6.27
CA LEU A 41 -7.61 -9.00 -5.98
C LEU A 41 -7.14 -8.92 -4.52
N ALA A 42 -7.89 -9.50 -3.57
CA ALA A 42 -7.51 -9.58 -2.17
C ALA A 42 -6.42 -10.63 -1.89
N ALA A 43 -6.28 -11.64 -2.77
CA ALA A 43 -5.46 -12.82 -2.52
C ALA A 43 -4.01 -12.50 -2.13
N VAL A 44 -3.39 -11.56 -2.83
CA VAL A 44 -2.03 -11.08 -2.50
C VAL A 44 -1.98 -10.49 -1.10
N GLY A 45 -2.96 -9.64 -0.74
CA GLY A 45 -3.08 -9.03 0.59
C GLY A 45 -3.31 -10.06 1.69
N ILE A 46 -4.11 -11.10 1.41
CA ILE A 46 -4.35 -12.21 2.34
C ILE A 46 -3.02 -12.94 2.63
N GLY A 47 -2.26 -13.27 1.60
CA GLY A 47 -0.95 -13.91 1.78
C GLY A 47 0.01 -13.05 2.60
N MET A 48 0.08 -11.75 2.31
CA MET A 48 0.90 -10.81 3.05
C MET A 48 0.52 -10.75 4.53
N LEU A 49 -0.76 -10.68 4.85
CA LEU A 49 -1.25 -10.53 6.23
C LEU A 49 -0.69 -11.60 7.16
N PHE A 50 -0.62 -12.84 6.71
CA PHE A 50 -0.13 -13.96 7.54
C PHE A 50 1.39 -14.06 7.62
N THR A 51 2.12 -13.43 6.70
CA THR A 51 3.57 -13.65 6.58
C THR A 51 4.44 -12.44 6.86
N LEU A 52 3.85 -11.23 6.97
CA LEU A 52 4.60 -10.01 7.33
C LEU A 52 5.40 -10.16 8.62
N LEU A 53 4.78 -10.72 9.68
CA LEU A 53 5.46 -10.95 10.97
C LEU A 53 6.54 -12.04 10.87
N PRO A 54 6.28 -13.24 10.33
CA PRO A 54 7.33 -14.25 10.10
C PRO A 54 8.52 -13.73 9.31
N TRP A 55 8.29 -12.98 8.22
CA TRP A 55 9.37 -12.36 7.45
C TRP A 55 10.15 -11.30 8.24
N GLY A 56 9.45 -10.51 9.07
CA GLY A 56 10.09 -9.57 9.97
C GLY A 56 11.04 -10.29 10.95
N MET A 57 10.57 -11.36 11.60
CA MET A 57 11.38 -12.18 12.50
C MET A 57 12.57 -12.87 11.80
N LEU A 58 12.38 -13.25 10.53
CA LEU A 58 13.47 -13.85 9.75
C LEU A 58 14.51 -12.79 9.37
N ALA A 59 14.09 -11.57 9.04
CA ALA A 59 14.96 -10.44 8.76
C ALA A 59 15.76 -9.99 10.01
N ASP A 60 15.32 -10.35 11.22
CA ASP A 60 16.08 -10.13 12.45
C ASP A 60 17.26 -11.09 12.60
N LYS A 61 17.21 -12.25 11.93
CA LYS A 61 18.20 -13.33 12.05
C LYS A 61 19.09 -13.47 10.81
N LEU A 62 18.57 -13.05 9.66
CA LEU A 62 19.27 -13.14 8.38
C LEU A 62 19.51 -11.74 7.82
N ASP A 63 20.48 -11.64 6.93
CA ASP A 63 20.75 -10.43 6.17
C ASP A 63 19.50 -10.02 5.34
N GLU A 64 19.09 -8.76 5.46
CA GLU A 64 17.91 -8.22 4.77
C GLU A 64 17.95 -8.44 3.25
N ARG A 65 19.14 -8.39 2.63
CA ARG A 65 19.29 -8.62 1.18
C ARG A 65 18.82 -10.01 0.78
N TRP A 66 19.17 -11.04 1.57
CA TRP A 66 18.79 -12.41 1.26
C TRP A 66 17.33 -12.68 1.56
N VAL A 67 16.79 -12.10 2.62
CA VAL A 67 15.35 -12.17 2.93
C VAL A 67 14.52 -11.59 1.78
N ILE A 68 14.89 -10.40 1.27
CA ILE A 68 14.24 -9.77 0.14
C ILE A 68 14.40 -10.62 -1.13
N ALA A 69 15.63 -11.07 -1.43
CA ALA A 69 15.92 -11.83 -2.64
C ALA A 69 15.16 -13.16 -2.68
N ILE A 70 15.20 -13.95 -1.59
CA ILE A 70 14.48 -15.23 -1.47
C ILE A 70 12.97 -15.02 -1.60
N GLY A 71 12.43 -14.02 -0.90
CA GLY A 71 11.01 -13.72 -0.98
C GLY A 71 10.56 -13.34 -2.39
N LEU A 72 11.31 -12.49 -3.10
CA LEU A 72 11.00 -12.07 -4.46
C LEU A 72 11.21 -13.18 -5.50
N ILE A 73 12.24 -14.05 -5.34
CA ILE A 73 12.41 -15.23 -6.19
C ILE A 73 11.23 -16.19 -6.01
N GLY A 74 10.84 -16.46 -4.75
CA GLY A 74 9.67 -17.28 -4.47
C GLY A 74 8.37 -16.69 -5.01
N CYS A 75 8.18 -15.37 -4.88
CA CYS A 75 7.07 -14.65 -5.50
C CYS A 75 7.09 -14.82 -7.03
N GLY A 76 8.24 -14.63 -7.67
CA GLY A 76 8.38 -14.86 -9.11
C GLY A 76 8.05 -16.28 -9.53
N ALA A 77 8.52 -17.28 -8.80
CA ALA A 77 8.21 -18.69 -9.07
C ALA A 77 6.71 -18.99 -8.97
N THR A 78 6.03 -18.46 -7.95
CA THR A 78 4.56 -18.61 -7.83
C THR A 78 3.80 -17.87 -8.94
N LEU A 79 4.31 -16.74 -9.43
CA LEU A 79 3.72 -16.01 -10.55
C LEU A 79 3.91 -16.77 -11.89
N VAL A 80 5.01 -17.51 -12.06
CA VAL A 80 5.15 -18.47 -13.18
C VAL A 80 4.08 -19.57 -13.06
N GLY A 81 3.84 -20.08 -11.85
CA GLY A 81 2.72 -20.98 -11.55
C GLY A 81 1.36 -20.37 -11.91
N ALA A 82 1.13 -19.11 -11.51
CA ALA A 82 -0.11 -18.38 -11.83
C ALA A 82 -0.33 -18.26 -13.35
N ALA A 83 0.73 -18.08 -14.14
CA ALA A 83 0.67 -18.04 -15.60
C ALA A 83 0.21 -19.37 -16.25
N MET A 84 0.21 -20.46 -15.50
CA MET A 84 -0.19 -21.79 -15.94
C MET A 84 -1.53 -22.26 -15.36
N THR A 85 -2.19 -21.43 -14.53
CA THR A 85 -3.47 -21.80 -13.92
C THR A 85 -4.64 -21.54 -14.87
N HIS A 86 -5.68 -22.38 -14.71
CA HIS A 86 -6.90 -22.31 -15.53
C HIS A 86 -8.18 -22.27 -14.70
N THR A 87 -8.07 -22.28 -13.37
CA THR A 87 -9.23 -22.31 -12.47
C THR A 87 -9.18 -21.17 -11.46
N TYR A 88 -10.36 -20.74 -11.01
CA TYR A 88 -10.51 -19.72 -9.98
C TYR A 88 -9.72 -20.03 -8.71
N LEU A 89 -9.84 -21.28 -8.22
CA LEU A 89 -9.16 -21.69 -6.99
C LEU A 89 -7.63 -21.66 -7.16
N ALA A 90 -7.13 -22.17 -8.29
CA ALA A 90 -5.68 -22.22 -8.52
C ALA A 90 -5.05 -20.82 -8.63
N ILE A 91 -5.68 -19.89 -9.37
CA ILE A 91 -5.17 -18.51 -9.43
C ILE A 91 -5.24 -17.81 -8.08
N THR A 92 -6.31 -18.01 -7.31
CA THR A 92 -6.43 -17.43 -5.97
C THR A 92 -5.33 -17.92 -5.04
N LEU A 93 -5.11 -19.25 -4.97
CA LEU A 93 -4.09 -19.85 -4.11
C LEU A 93 -2.66 -19.44 -4.53
N THR A 94 -2.37 -19.39 -5.82
CA THR A 94 -1.05 -18.94 -6.31
C THR A 94 -0.80 -17.48 -5.99
N LEU A 95 -1.81 -16.61 -6.06
CA LEU A 95 -1.68 -15.20 -5.68
C LEU A 95 -1.56 -15.01 -4.15
N VAL A 96 -2.25 -15.83 -3.35
CA VAL A 96 -2.03 -15.86 -1.88
C VAL A 96 -0.56 -16.22 -1.60
N LEU A 97 -0.04 -17.25 -2.25
CA LEU A 97 1.35 -17.67 -2.06
C LEU A 97 2.34 -16.62 -2.57
N ALA A 98 2.05 -15.97 -3.73
CA ALA A 98 2.86 -14.85 -4.24
C ALA A 98 2.91 -13.69 -3.25
N GLY A 99 1.77 -13.34 -2.65
CA GLY A 99 1.67 -12.34 -1.60
C GLY A 99 2.44 -12.73 -0.34
N ALA A 100 2.31 -13.99 0.08
CA ALA A 100 2.99 -14.52 1.26
C ALA A 100 4.53 -14.46 1.12
N LEU A 101 5.05 -14.80 -0.04
CA LEU A 101 6.50 -14.77 -0.29
C LEU A 101 6.98 -13.33 -0.56
N GLY A 102 6.25 -12.56 -1.37
CA GLY A 102 6.61 -11.17 -1.68
C GLY A 102 6.54 -10.21 -0.48
N ALA A 103 5.81 -10.55 0.58
CA ALA A 103 5.76 -9.78 1.83
C ALA A 103 7.14 -9.56 2.46
N ALA A 104 8.11 -10.42 2.17
CA ALA A 104 9.50 -10.29 2.61
C ALA A 104 10.10 -8.91 2.29
N VAL A 105 9.82 -8.36 1.10
CA VAL A 105 10.35 -7.06 0.71
C VAL A 105 9.77 -5.92 1.56
N ASN A 106 8.51 -6.02 1.98
CA ASN A 106 7.88 -5.01 2.83
C ASN A 106 8.51 -4.99 4.24
N SER A 107 8.71 -6.16 4.83
CA SER A 107 9.27 -6.30 6.17
C SER A 107 10.75 -5.91 6.21
N ALA A 108 11.58 -6.50 5.34
CA ALA A 108 13.02 -6.31 5.38
C ALA A 108 13.48 -4.94 4.86
N SER A 109 12.86 -4.37 3.80
CA SER A 109 13.30 -3.08 3.25
C SER A 109 13.04 -1.91 4.20
N GLY A 110 11.98 -1.97 5.01
CA GLY A 110 11.72 -0.96 6.05
C GLY A 110 12.81 -0.96 7.11
N ARG A 111 13.21 -2.14 7.55
CA ARG A 111 14.29 -2.33 8.53
C ARG A 111 15.64 -1.86 7.98
N ALA A 112 15.97 -2.22 6.75
CA ALA A 112 17.21 -1.77 6.11
C ALA A 112 17.30 -0.23 6.08
N VAL A 113 16.22 0.49 5.81
CA VAL A 113 16.21 1.96 5.86
C VAL A 113 16.47 2.47 7.28
N MET A 114 15.82 1.88 8.29
CA MET A 114 15.99 2.28 9.69
C MET A 114 17.42 2.05 10.20
N ALA A 115 18.10 1.02 9.71
CA ALA A 115 19.46 0.71 10.09
C ALA A 115 20.54 1.60 9.44
N TRP A 116 20.24 2.15 8.23
CA TRP A 116 21.21 2.91 7.45
C TRP A 116 21.09 4.43 7.58
N PHE A 117 19.95 4.94 8.05
CA PHE A 117 19.71 6.37 8.12
C PHE A 117 19.59 6.86 9.57
N PRO A 118 20.24 7.99 9.92
CA PRO A 118 20.12 8.56 11.25
C PRO A 118 18.68 9.05 11.51
N PRO A 119 18.25 9.19 12.76
CA PRO A 119 16.91 9.63 13.12
C PRO A 119 16.48 10.95 12.45
N SER A 120 17.42 11.85 12.17
CA SER A 120 17.18 13.13 11.49
C SER A 120 16.78 12.99 10.02
N GLU A 121 17.17 11.91 9.35
CA GLU A 121 16.91 11.66 7.93
C GLU A 121 15.90 10.54 7.68
N LEU A 122 15.51 9.84 8.75
CA LEU A 122 14.65 8.65 8.66
C LEU A 122 13.30 8.93 8.02
N GLY A 123 12.70 10.09 8.31
CA GLY A 123 11.42 10.51 7.71
C GLY A 123 11.49 10.63 6.20
N LEU A 124 12.54 11.30 5.69
CA LEU A 124 12.77 11.45 4.25
C LEU A 124 13.06 10.10 3.59
N ALA A 125 13.91 9.28 4.20
CA ALA A 125 14.28 7.96 3.67
C ALA A 125 13.07 7.00 3.59
N LEU A 126 12.24 6.96 4.62
CA LEU A 126 10.98 6.21 4.60
C LEU A 126 9.99 6.79 3.59
N GLY A 127 9.92 8.10 3.45
CA GLY A 127 9.11 8.79 2.46
C GLY A 127 9.50 8.38 1.03
N ILE A 128 10.79 8.42 0.69
CA ILE A 128 11.32 7.98 -0.61
C ILE A 128 11.01 6.50 -0.84
N ARG A 129 11.25 5.63 0.16
CA ARG A 129 10.91 4.22 0.07
C ARG A 129 9.42 4.01 -0.24
N GLN A 130 8.55 4.79 0.36
CA GLN A 130 7.09 4.68 0.15
C GLN A 130 6.64 5.10 -1.25
N THR A 131 7.46 5.82 -2.03
CA THR A 131 7.17 6.11 -3.44
C THR A 131 7.24 4.85 -4.32
N ALA A 132 7.92 3.79 -3.85
CA ALA A 132 7.95 2.49 -4.53
C ALA A 132 6.54 1.95 -4.84
N ILE A 133 5.59 2.19 -3.94
CA ILE A 133 4.22 1.67 -4.07
C ILE A 133 3.52 2.27 -5.30
N PRO A 134 3.37 3.60 -5.43
CA PRO A 134 2.76 4.17 -6.62
C PRO A 134 3.64 4.04 -7.88
N ILE A 135 4.97 3.95 -7.79
CA ILE A 135 5.82 3.66 -8.95
C ILE A 135 5.49 2.28 -9.51
N GLY A 136 5.50 1.25 -8.67
CA GLY A 136 5.11 -0.11 -9.11
C GLY A 136 3.68 -0.16 -9.64
N GLY A 137 2.76 0.52 -8.97
CA GLY A 137 1.35 0.63 -9.41
C GLY A 137 1.20 1.29 -10.77
N ALA A 138 1.90 2.39 -11.03
CA ALA A 138 1.89 3.08 -12.32
C ALA A 138 2.44 2.18 -13.44
N LEU A 139 3.59 1.54 -13.20
CA LEU A 139 4.19 0.60 -14.16
C LEU A 139 3.26 -0.59 -14.42
N GLY A 140 2.71 -1.20 -13.37
CA GLY A 140 1.77 -2.31 -13.50
C GLY A 140 0.52 -1.90 -14.29
N ALA A 141 -0.10 -0.78 -13.94
CA ALA A 141 -1.29 -0.30 -14.63
C ALA A 141 -1.03 0.07 -16.11
N ALA A 142 0.14 0.60 -16.44
CA ALA A 142 0.50 0.94 -17.81
C ALA A 142 0.83 -0.29 -18.66
N VAL A 143 1.51 -1.29 -18.10
CA VAL A 143 2.11 -2.39 -18.86
C VAL A 143 1.21 -3.64 -18.89
N LEU A 144 0.60 -4.00 -17.75
CA LEU A 144 -0.10 -5.28 -17.64
C LEU A 144 -1.30 -5.44 -18.59
N PRO A 145 -2.16 -4.44 -18.84
CA PRO A 145 -3.26 -4.58 -19.79
C PRO A 145 -2.78 -4.73 -21.24
N VAL A 146 -1.66 -4.08 -21.60
CA VAL A 146 -1.05 -4.21 -22.93
C VAL A 146 -0.55 -5.64 -23.13
N LEU A 147 0.14 -6.20 -22.14
CA LEU A 147 0.61 -7.58 -22.18
C LEU A 147 -0.55 -8.59 -22.20
N ALA A 148 -1.60 -8.31 -21.42
CA ALA A 148 -2.79 -9.15 -21.39
C ALA A 148 -3.55 -9.16 -22.73
N SER A 149 -3.59 -8.02 -23.44
CA SER A 149 -4.22 -7.94 -24.75
C SER A 149 -3.42 -8.64 -25.87
N SER A 150 -2.10 -8.73 -25.74
CA SER A 150 -1.22 -9.34 -26.75
C SER A 150 -0.93 -10.82 -26.51
N GLY A 151 -0.81 -11.25 -25.27
CA GLY A 151 -0.44 -12.63 -24.91
C GLY A 151 -1.26 -13.24 -23.75
N GLY A 152 -2.41 -12.66 -23.47
CA GLY A 152 -3.32 -13.09 -22.41
C GLY A 152 -2.77 -12.85 -21.00
N THR A 153 -3.50 -13.30 -20.01
CA THR A 153 -3.12 -13.20 -18.58
C THR A 153 -1.79 -13.88 -18.30
N ARG A 154 -1.44 -14.93 -19.09
CA ARG A 154 -0.17 -15.65 -19.01
C ARG A 154 1.03 -14.72 -19.18
N LEU A 155 1.04 -13.90 -20.23
CA LEU A 155 2.15 -12.98 -20.50
C LEU A 155 2.27 -11.91 -19.40
N ALA A 156 1.14 -11.41 -18.90
CA ALA A 156 1.12 -10.45 -17.81
C ALA A 156 1.73 -11.03 -16.51
N PHE A 157 1.37 -12.28 -16.14
CA PHE A 157 1.96 -12.93 -14.97
C PHE A 157 3.45 -13.27 -15.14
N LEU A 158 3.88 -13.67 -16.35
CA LEU A 158 5.30 -13.87 -16.63
C LEU A 158 6.11 -12.56 -16.55
N ALA A 159 5.54 -11.44 -16.98
CA ALA A 159 6.19 -10.14 -16.83
C ALA A 159 6.31 -9.73 -15.34
N LEU A 160 5.28 -9.99 -14.52
CA LEU A 160 5.34 -9.79 -13.08
C LEU A 160 6.38 -10.72 -12.42
N ALA A 161 6.47 -11.97 -12.86
CA ALA A 161 7.52 -12.90 -12.42
C ALA A 161 8.91 -12.36 -12.75
N GLY A 162 9.12 -11.90 -13.99
CA GLY A 162 10.36 -11.27 -14.43
C GLY A 162 10.72 -10.02 -13.61
N SER A 163 9.74 -9.16 -13.33
CA SER A 163 9.95 -7.98 -12.48
C SER A 163 10.37 -8.37 -11.05
N SER A 164 9.77 -9.42 -10.49
CA SER A 164 10.15 -9.94 -9.17
C SER A 164 11.58 -10.48 -9.15
N VAL A 165 12.01 -11.20 -10.19
CA VAL A 165 13.38 -11.70 -10.34
C VAL A 165 14.38 -10.53 -10.48
N VAL A 166 14.04 -9.49 -11.26
CA VAL A 166 14.85 -8.28 -11.37
C VAL A 166 14.97 -7.58 -10.02
N GLY A 167 13.86 -7.44 -9.27
CA GLY A 167 13.88 -6.91 -7.92
C GLY A 167 14.75 -7.72 -6.95
N ALA A 168 14.70 -9.06 -7.05
CA ALA A 168 15.55 -9.95 -6.28
C ALA A 168 17.05 -9.78 -6.61
N ALA A 169 17.39 -9.68 -7.90
CA ALA A 169 18.76 -9.44 -8.35
C ALA A 169 19.29 -8.09 -7.85
N ILE A 170 18.46 -7.03 -7.94
CA ILE A 170 18.81 -5.71 -7.39
C ILE A 170 19.05 -5.79 -5.88
N ALA A 171 18.20 -6.50 -5.13
CA ALA A 171 18.35 -6.67 -3.70
C ALA A 171 19.66 -7.43 -3.35
N ALA A 172 19.89 -8.56 -4.01
CA ALA A 172 21.07 -9.40 -3.76
C ALA A 172 22.39 -8.70 -4.09
N THR A 173 22.40 -7.80 -5.09
CA THR A 173 23.64 -7.14 -5.56
C THR A 173 23.92 -5.81 -4.87
N PHE A 174 22.89 -5.00 -4.62
CA PHE A 174 23.05 -3.60 -4.18
C PHE A 174 22.62 -3.34 -2.74
N ILE A 175 21.86 -4.22 -2.10
CA ILE A 175 21.54 -4.07 -0.68
C ILE A 175 22.72 -4.69 0.10
N ARG A 176 23.28 -3.90 1.01
CA ARG A 176 24.35 -4.36 1.91
C ARG A 176 23.73 -4.62 3.26
N SER A 177 24.30 -5.60 3.99
CA SER A 177 23.92 -5.91 5.35
C SER A 177 23.95 -4.65 6.21
N SER A 178 22.98 -4.49 7.09
CA SER A 178 23.07 -3.50 8.15
C SER A 178 24.28 -3.84 9.03
N VAL A 179 25.00 -2.81 9.46
CA VAL A 179 26.13 -2.98 10.40
C VAL A 179 25.59 -3.66 11.65
N GLU A 180 26.26 -4.73 12.10
CA GLU A 180 25.98 -5.42 13.35
C GLU A 180 25.83 -4.42 14.49
N GLY A 181 24.68 -4.42 15.18
CA GLY A 181 24.53 -3.62 16.40
C GLY A 181 23.19 -2.94 16.63
N VAL A 182 22.26 -2.97 15.69
CA VAL A 182 20.87 -2.58 16.04
C VAL A 182 20.20 -3.80 16.65
N GLU A 183 20.38 -3.98 17.97
CA GLU A 183 19.58 -4.93 18.73
C GLU A 183 18.11 -4.66 18.40
N ALA A 184 17.47 -5.62 17.73
CA ALA A 184 16.03 -5.65 17.61
C ALA A 184 15.49 -5.71 19.04
N GLU A 185 15.11 -4.56 19.60
CA GLU A 185 14.34 -4.56 20.86
C GLU A 185 13.17 -5.50 20.64
N THR A 186 13.26 -6.64 21.32
CA THR A 186 12.21 -7.65 21.32
C THR A 186 10.85 -6.98 21.50
N ILE A 187 9.91 -7.35 20.66
CA ILE A 187 8.51 -6.87 20.65
C ILE A 187 7.81 -7.33 21.96
N VAL A 188 8.39 -7.03 23.12
CA VAL A 188 7.81 -7.40 24.41
C VAL A 188 7.17 -6.18 25.04
N GLY A 189 5.87 -6.07 24.83
CA GLY A 189 5.00 -5.76 25.95
C GLY A 189 4.41 -4.37 26.09
N LYS A 190 4.76 -3.29 25.32
CA LYS A 190 4.10 -1.99 25.60
C LYS A 190 3.44 -1.25 24.43
N PRO A 191 3.91 -1.31 23.16
CA PRO A 191 3.20 -0.64 22.05
C PRO A 191 1.79 -1.18 21.85
N LEU A 192 1.57 -2.49 22.00
CA LEU A 192 0.27 -3.15 21.85
C LEU A 192 -0.76 -2.74 22.92
N ARG A 193 -0.32 -2.11 24.02
CA ARG A 193 -1.20 -1.63 25.10
C ARG A 193 -1.48 -0.13 25.02
N ASP A 194 -0.84 0.59 24.09
CA ASP A 194 -1.11 2.03 23.94
C ASP A 194 -2.39 2.24 23.11
N PRO A 195 -3.49 2.74 23.72
CA PRO A 195 -4.75 2.97 23.03
C PRO A 195 -4.62 4.00 21.91
N ARG A 196 -3.60 4.86 21.95
CA ARG A 196 -3.35 5.87 20.92
C ARG A 196 -2.88 5.22 19.63
N LEU A 197 -1.99 4.21 19.72
CA LEU A 197 -1.53 3.46 18.56
C LEU A 197 -2.67 2.64 17.95
N TRP A 198 -3.56 2.08 18.77
CA TRP A 198 -4.77 1.41 18.30
C TRP A 198 -5.70 2.36 17.55
N LEU A 199 -6.01 3.53 18.13
CA LEU A 199 -6.87 4.53 17.47
C LEU A 199 -6.27 5.05 16.18
N LEU A 200 -4.96 5.32 16.16
CA LEU A 200 -4.25 5.75 14.96
C LEU A 200 -4.29 4.67 13.88
N SER A 201 -3.97 3.42 14.23
CA SER A 201 -3.95 2.31 13.28
C SER A 201 -5.35 2.00 12.76
N ALA A 202 -6.36 1.95 13.62
CA ALA A 202 -7.75 1.73 13.23
C ALA A 202 -8.28 2.90 12.37
N GLY A 203 -8.02 4.14 12.76
CA GLY A 203 -8.43 5.32 12.00
C GLY A 203 -7.81 5.35 10.62
N THR A 204 -6.50 5.09 10.51
CA THR A 204 -5.80 5.07 9.22
C THR A 204 -6.14 3.84 8.37
N SER A 205 -6.46 2.69 8.99
CA SER A 205 -6.90 1.52 8.24
C SER A 205 -8.24 1.74 7.52
N LEU A 206 -9.13 2.53 8.11
CA LEU A 206 -10.38 2.92 7.46
C LEU A 206 -10.16 3.79 6.21
N TYR A 207 -9.05 4.53 6.11
CA TYR A 207 -8.73 5.27 4.88
C TYR A 207 -8.45 4.34 3.69
N LEU A 208 -8.01 3.10 3.95
CA LEU A 208 -7.81 2.10 2.91
C LEU A 208 -9.10 1.68 2.21
N THR A 209 -10.27 1.80 2.82
CA THR A 209 -11.53 1.45 2.18
C THR A 209 -11.76 2.28 0.92
N SER A 210 -11.53 3.60 1.00
CA SER A 210 -11.58 4.49 -0.15
C SER A 210 -10.45 4.20 -1.14
N GLN A 211 -9.22 4.02 -0.65
CA GLN A 211 -8.08 3.71 -1.51
C GLN A 211 -8.32 2.44 -2.32
N ILE A 212 -8.77 1.37 -1.68
CA ILE A 212 -9.07 0.08 -2.33
C ILE A 212 -10.26 0.21 -3.28
N GLY A 213 -11.34 0.89 -2.87
CA GLY A 213 -12.48 1.14 -3.73
C GLY A 213 -12.08 1.88 -5.01
N ILE A 214 -11.28 2.93 -4.89
CA ILE A 214 -10.85 3.73 -6.04
C ILE A 214 -9.78 2.99 -6.85
N THR A 215 -8.62 2.69 -6.26
CA THR A 215 -7.49 2.15 -7.05
C THR A 215 -7.65 0.67 -7.39
N GLY A 216 -8.38 -0.09 -6.58
CA GLY A 216 -8.63 -1.51 -6.80
C GLY A 216 -9.75 -1.78 -7.81
N PHE A 217 -10.69 -0.86 -7.98
CA PHE A 217 -11.88 -1.14 -8.78
C PHE A 217 -12.17 -0.14 -9.89
N VAL A 218 -11.42 0.97 -10.03
CA VAL A 218 -11.65 1.96 -11.08
C VAL A 218 -11.61 1.34 -12.48
N VAL A 219 -10.69 0.41 -12.73
CA VAL A 219 -10.55 -0.23 -14.06
C VAL A 219 -11.76 -1.11 -14.36
N LEU A 220 -12.19 -1.93 -13.39
CA LEU A 220 -13.39 -2.75 -13.51
C LEU A 220 -14.65 -1.90 -13.65
N PHE A 221 -14.80 -0.85 -12.85
CA PHE A 221 -15.94 0.05 -12.92
C PHE A 221 -16.04 0.74 -14.30
N LEU A 222 -14.96 1.33 -14.78
CA LEU A 222 -14.94 2.01 -16.08
C LEU A 222 -15.17 1.04 -17.23
N HIS A 223 -14.61 -0.18 -17.16
CA HIS A 223 -14.79 -1.18 -18.20
C HIS A 223 -16.21 -1.76 -18.19
N ASP A 224 -16.68 -2.26 -17.04
CA ASP A 224 -17.92 -3.03 -16.95
C ASP A 224 -19.17 -2.16 -16.91
N HIS A 225 -19.11 -1.01 -16.22
CA HIS A 225 -20.27 -0.13 -16.02
C HIS A 225 -20.31 1.06 -16.98
N ARG A 226 -19.13 1.58 -17.36
CA ARG A 226 -19.04 2.74 -18.26
C ARG A 226 -18.61 2.37 -19.68
N HIS A 227 -18.40 1.09 -19.97
CA HIS A 227 -18.00 0.56 -21.28
C HIS A 227 -16.77 1.24 -21.89
N THR A 228 -15.87 1.69 -21.03
CA THR A 228 -14.60 2.29 -21.43
C THR A 228 -13.59 1.19 -21.76
N SER A 229 -12.69 1.43 -22.71
CA SER A 229 -11.64 0.45 -23.00
C SER A 229 -10.75 0.20 -21.78
N THR A 230 -10.33 -1.05 -21.59
CA THR A 230 -9.43 -1.44 -20.49
C THR A 230 -8.15 -0.60 -20.48
N HIS A 231 -7.60 -0.27 -21.68
CA HIS A 231 -6.40 0.55 -21.78
C HIS A 231 -6.61 1.98 -21.27
N ALA A 232 -7.74 2.62 -21.62
CA ALA A 232 -8.07 3.97 -21.13
C ALA A 232 -8.31 3.98 -19.61
N ALA A 233 -9.02 2.98 -19.09
CA ALA A 233 -9.25 2.83 -17.65
C ALA A 233 -7.95 2.59 -16.87
N ALA A 234 -7.07 1.75 -17.41
CA ALA A 234 -5.76 1.47 -16.81
C ALA A 234 -4.81 2.67 -16.92
N ALA A 235 -4.87 3.46 -18.00
CA ALA A 235 -4.12 4.71 -18.12
C ALA A 235 -4.53 5.73 -17.04
N LEU A 236 -5.83 5.81 -16.71
CA LEU A 236 -6.29 6.63 -15.59
C LEU A 236 -5.69 6.16 -14.27
N LEU A 237 -5.70 4.85 -14.00
CA LEU A 237 -5.08 4.29 -12.78
C LEU A 237 -3.56 4.56 -12.73
N ALA A 238 -2.87 4.43 -13.86
CA ALA A 238 -1.46 4.77 -13.96
C ALA A 238 -1.22 6.26 -13.65
N GLY A 239 -2.03 7.15 -14.23
CA GLY A 239 -1.98 8.59 -13.99
C GLY A 239 -2.22 8.95 -12.51
N ILE A 240 -3.22 8.32 -11.86
CA ILE A 240 -3.48 8.48 -10.42
C ILE A 240 -2.22 8.10 -9.61
N ASN A 241 -1.59 6.97 -9.93
CA ASN A 241 -0.38 6.53 -9.24
C ASN A 241 0.79 7.49 -9.44
N VAL A 242 1.00 8.02 -10.66
CA VAL A 242 2.04 9.03 -10.93
C VAL A 242 1.80 10.29 -10.12
N LEU A 243 0.59 10.82 -10.11
CA LEU A 243 0.24 12.00 -9.32
C LEU A 243 0.36 11.76 -7.81
N ALA A 244 0.06 10.55 -7.35
CA ALA A 244 0.20 10.17 -5.95
C ALA A 244 1.66 10.21 -5.46
N ILE A 245 2.67 10.04 -6.33
CA ILE A 245 4.08 10.23 -5.96
C ILE A 245 4.30 11.66 -5.48
N GLY A 246 3.89 12.64 -6.29
CA GLY A 246 4.01 14.06 -5.94
C GLY A 246 3.19 14.41 -4.69
N ALA A 247 1.97 13.93 -4.59
CA ALA A 247 1.08 14.19 -3.46
C ALA A 247 1.63 13.65 -2.13
N ARG A 248 2.31 12.49 -2.13
CA ARG A 248 2.99 11.95 -0.94
C ARG A 248 4.15 12.83 -0.47
N ILE A 249 4.94 13.36 -1.41
CA ILE A 249 6.05 14.26 -1.09
C ILE A 249 5.51 15.57 -0.53
N VAL A 250 4.50 16.13 -1.18
CA VAL A 250 3.86 17.40 -0.75
C VAL A 250 3.21 17.25 0.61
N SER A 251 2.46 16.18 0.85
CA SER A 251 1.82 15.94 2.15
C SER A 251 2.85 15.77 3.28
N GLY A 252 3.96 15.09 3.01
CA GLY A 252 5.09 14.98 3.94
C GLY A 252 5.65 16.35 4.31
N ARG A 253 5.97 17.20 3.32
CA ARG A 253 6.50 18.55 3.53
C ARG A 253 5.53 19.46 4.30
N ILE A 254 4.25 19.46 3.91
CA ILE A 254 3.22 20.22 4.65
C ILE A 254 3.18 19.78 6.12
N SER A 255 3.28 18.50 6.38
CA SER A 255 3.29 17.97 7.74
C SER A 255 4.50 18.45 8.53
N ASP A 256 5.68 18.50 7.91
CA ASP A 256 6.91 19.00 8.54
C ASP A 256 6.79 20.50 8.85
N THR A 257 6.28 21.31 7.94
CA THR A 257 6.08 22.75 8.16
C THR A 257 5.02 23.06 9.22
N VAL A 258 3.97 22.27 9.30
CA VAL A 258 2.90 22.43 10.32
C VAL A 258 3.36 21.96 11.71
N GLY A 259 4.43 21.16 11.79
CA GLY A 259 4.93 20.58 13.05
C GLY A 259 3.93 19.67 13.76
N ASN A 260 2.98 19.09 13.02
CA ASN A 260 1.92 18.23 13.56
C ASN A 260 1.44 17.23 12.50
N ARG A 261 1.60 15.94 12.75
CA ARG A 261 1.21 14.88 11.81
C ARG A 261 -0.30 14.66 11.73
N LEU A 262 -1.03 14.85 12.82
CA LEU A 262 -2.46 14.56 12.87
C LEU A 262 -3.33 15.58 12.13
N ARG A 263 -2.94 16.87 12.09
CA ARG A 263 -3.72 17.90 11.41
C ARG A 263 -3.84 17.63 9.91
N PRO A 264 -2.74 17.53 9.14
CA PRO A 264 -2.83 17.22 7.71
C PRO A 264 -3.44 15.84 7.46
N LEU A 265 -3.19 14.84 8.32
CA LEU A 265 -3.79 13.52 8.21
C LEU A 265 -5.33 13.58 8.28
N ARG A 266 -5.90 14.37 9.20
CA ARG A 266 -7.35 14.58 9.31
C ARG A 266 -7.92 15.33 8.09
N VAL A 267 -7.23 16.37 7.64
CA VAL A 267 -7.65 17.13 6.45
C VAL A 267 -7.70 16.22 5.23
N ILE A 268 -6.65 15.42 5.02
CA ILE A 268 -6.60 14.44 3.91
C ILE A 268 -7.72 13.42 4.06
N GLY A 269 -8.00 12.92 5.27
CA GLY A 269 -9.08 11.96 5.51
C GLY A 269 -10.46 12.51 5.14
N VAL A 270 -10.78 13.73 5.58
CA VAL A 270 -12.04 14.40 5.19
C VAL A 270 -12.10 14.64 3.69
N ALA A 271 -11.04 15.21 3.10
CA ALA A 271 -10.97 15.48 1.68
C ALA A 271 -11.10 14.21 0.83
N CYS A 272 -10.45 13.12 1.24
CA CYS A 272 -10.55 11.81 0.61
C CYS A 272 -11.98 11.25 0.67
N GLY A 273 -12.62 11.30 1.83
CA GLY A 273 -13.99 10.85 2.00
C GLY A 273 -14.97 11.65 1.14
N LEU A 274 -14.85 12.98 1.14
CA LEU A 274 -15.70 13.86 0.31
C LEU A 274 -15.45 13.63 -1.19
N ALA A 275 -14.18 13.50 -1.62
CA ALA A 275 -13.86 13.22 -3.02
C ALA A 275 -14.40 11.85 -3.47
N THR A 276 -14.33 10.82 -2.61
CA THR A 276 -14.91 9.51 -2.90
C THR A 276 -16.44 9.57 -2.91
N LEU A 277 -17.05 10.40 -2.08
CA LEU A 277 -18.49 10.65 -2.13
C LEU A 277 -18.91 11.32 -3.46
N VAL A 278 -18.10 12.26 -3.97
CA VAL A 278 -18.33 12.84 -5.31
C VAL A 278 -18.27 11.75 -6.38
N VAL A 279 -17.31 10.81 -6.30
CA VAL A 279 -17.29 9.65 -7.21
C VAL A 279 -18.59 8.85 -7.11
N ALA A 280 -19.04 8.53 -5.89
CA ALA A 280 -20.28 7.79 -5.68
C ALA A 280 -21.51 8.46 -6.29
N LEU A 281 -21.61 9.78 -6.14
CA LEU A 281 -22.72 10.57 -6.70
C LEU A 281 -22.62 10.76 -8.22
N SER A 282 -21.43 10.58 -8.79
CA SER A 282 -21.13 10.81 -10.20
C SER A 282 -21.03 9.53 -11.02
N THR A 283 -21.36 8.35 -10.47
CA THR A 283 -21.22 7.05 -11.16
C THR A 283 -21.91 7.01 -12.53
N ASP A 284 -23.03 7.70 -12.69
CA ASP A 284 -23.80 7.76 -13.94
C ASP A 284 -23.65 9.11 -14.67
N ALA A 285 -22.84 10.04 -14.13
CA ALA A 285 -22.58 11.34 -14.73
C ALA A 285 -21.69 11.23 -16.00
N SER A 286 -21.51 12.33 -16.70
CA SER A 286 -20.60 12.38 -17.85
C SER A 286 -19.17 12.04 -17.45
N LEU A 287 -18.39 11.42 -18.35
CA LEU A 287 -17.00 11.09 -18.10
C LEU A 287 -16.14 12.33 -17.78
N TRP A 288 -16.50 13.50 -18.31
CA TRP A 288 -15.83 14.76 -18.03
C TRP A 288 -15.87 15.18 -16.55
N LEU A 289 -16.93 14.79 -15.83
CA LEU A 289 -17.03 15.02 -14.38
C LEU A 289 -16.43 13.84 -13.59
N LEU A 290 -16.69 12.63 -14.06
CA LEU A 290 -16.34 11.40 -13.35
C LEU A 290 -14.83 11.16 -13.32
N LEU A 291 -14.11 11.33 -14.44
CA LEU A 291 -12.67 11.07 -14.50
C LEU A 291 -11.86 12.01 -13.59
N PRO A 292 -12.08 13.34 -13.59
CA PRO A 292 -11.43 14.21 -12.59
C PRO A 292 -11.75 13.85 -11.14
N ALA A 293 -13.00 13.43 -10.86
CA ALA A 293 -13.40 12.99 -9.52
C ALA A 293 -12.57 11.76 -9.08
N PHE A 294 -12.38 10.77 -9.97
CA PHE A 294 -11.51 9.62 -9.72
C PHE A 294 -10.05 10.03 -9.49
N VAL A 295 -9.53 10.95 -10.29
CA VAL A 295 -8.15 11.45 -10.11
C VAL A 295 -7.99 12.08 -8.73
N VAL A 296 -8.87 12.99 -8.36
CA VAL A 296 -8.80 13.67 -7.05
C VAL A 296 -8.96 12.68 -5.91
N ALA A 297 -9.96 11.81 -5.95
CA ALA A 297 -10.19 10.81 -4.92
C ALA A 297 -9.01 9.82 -4.81
N GLY A 298 -8.48 9.37 -5.95
CA GLY A 298 -7.35 8.44 -6.01
C GLY A 298 -6.07 9.03 -5.43
N VAL A 299 -5.72 10.26 -5.82
CA VAL A 299 -4.54 10.96 -5.31
C VAL A 299 -4.66 11.21 -3.82
N LEU A 300 -5.80 11.71 -3.34
CA LEU A 300 -6.03 11.94 -1.91
C LEU A 300 -5.99 10.64 -1.11
N SER A 301 -6.60 9.56 -1.64
CA SER A 301 -6.61 8.25 -0.98
C SER A 301 -5.22 7.64 -0.80
N MET A 302 -4.22 8.06 -1.58
CA MET A 302 -2.85 7.59 -1.50
C MET A 302 -1.91 8.55 -0.76
N SER A 303 -2.36 9.74 -0.37
CA SER A 303 -1.51 10.80 0.19
C SER A 303 -1.24 10.67 1.69
N TRP A 304 -2.05 9.94 2.43
CA TRP A 304 -2.01 9.83 3.89
C TRP A 304 -0.95 8.85 4.42
N ASN A 305 -0.49 7.89 3.60
CA ASN A 305 0.32 6.75 4.06
C ASN A 305 1.60 7.17 4.79
N ALA A 306 2.38 8.08 4.20
CA ALA A 306 3.62 8.56 4.83
C ALA A 306 3.36 9.23 6.19
N LEU A 307 2.28 10.03 6.28
CA LEU A 307 1.86 10.70 7.50
C LEU A 307 1.42 9.71 8.58
N GLY A 308 0.64 8.70 8.19
CA GLY A 308 0.18 7.65 9.11
C GLY A 308 1.35 6.88 9.72
N TYR A 309 2.35 6.53 8.92
CA TYR A 309 3.55 5.84 9.42
C TYR A 309 4.41 6.74 10.31
N ALA A 310 4.62 8.00 9.92
CA ALA A 310 5.35 8.95 10.74
C ALA A 310 4.64 9.18 12.10
N ALA A 311 3.33 9.33 12.09
CA ALA A 311 2.55 9.47 13.33
C ALA A 311 2.65 8.23 14.24
N ALA A 312 2.65 7.02 13.67
CA ALA A 312 2.81 5.79 14.45
C ALA A 312 4.21 5.68 15.07
N ALA A 313 5.24 6.05 14.31
CA ALA A 313 6.61 6.08 14.81
C ALA A 313 6.78 7.09 15.97
N GLU A 314 6.23 8.30 15.82
CA GLU A 314 6.28 9.35 16.85
C GLU A 314 5.47 8.99 18.10
N ALA A 315 4.36 8.23 17.98
CA ALA A 315 3.50 7.86 19.10
C ALA A 315 4.23 7.06 20.20
N VAL A 316 5.21 6.25 19.83
CA VAL A 316 5.91 5.33 20.77
C VAL A 316 7.31 5.78 21.16
N GLY A 317 7.87 6.81 20.51
CA GLY A 317 9.25 7.31 20.77
C GLY A 317 10.33 6.45 20.12
N SER A 318 11.59 6.94 20.19
CA SER A 318 12.75 6.47 19.39
C SER A 318 13.15 5.05 19.72
N GLY A 319 12.88 4.26 20.49
CA GLY A 319 13.32 2.85 20.69
C GLY A 319 12.31 1.80 20.26
N LYS A 320 11.09 2.18 19.78
CA LYS A 320 9.99 1.24 19.53
C LYS A 320 9.30 1.45 18.19
N THR A 321 9.92 2.23 17.33
CA THR A 321 9.37 2.61 16.01
C THR A 321 9.05 1.39 15.15
N GLY A 322 9.96 0.40 15.10
CA GLY A 322 9.74 -0.82 14.32
C GLY A 322 8.50 -1.61 14.77
N ALA A 323 8.32 -1.77 16.08
CA ALA A 323 7.15 -2.47 16.63
C ALA A 323 5.84 -1.72 16.34
N ALA A 324 5.84 -0.39 16.43
CA ALA A 324 4.66 0.43 16.12
C ALA A 324 4.28 0.34 14.64
N LEU A 325 5.26 0.42 13.75
CA LEU A 325 5.03 0.28 12.31
C LEU A 325 4.55 -1.12 11.95
N GLY A 326 5.15 -2.16 12.52
CA GLY A 326 4.73 -3.56 12.34
C GLY A 326 3.29 -3.78 12.79
N PHE A 327 2.93 -3.26 13.96
CA PHE A 327 1.56 -3.32 14.48
C PHE A 327 0.58 -2.59 13.56
N GLN A 328 0.89 -1.36 13.16
CA GLN A 328 0.05 -0.59 12.24
C GLN A 328 -0.13 -1.34 10.91
N GLN A 329 0.94 -1.89 10.33
CA GLN A 329 0.87 -2.67 9.10
C GLN A 329 -0.03 -3.90 9.23
N THR A 330 -0.03 -4.55 10.39
CA THR A 330 -0.92 -5.70 10.64
C THR A 330 -2.38 -5.26 10.65
N VAL A 331 -2.71 -4.16 11.34
CA VAL A 331 -4.08 -3.63 11.37
C VAL A 331 -4.54 -3.18 9.98
N LEU A 332 -3.67 -2.51 9.22
CA LEU A 332 -3.93 -2.14 7.83
C LEU A 332 -4.13 -3.38 6.95
N GLY A 333 -3.34 -4.43 7.17
CA GLY A 333 -3.39 -5.69 6.43
C GLY A 333 -4.75 -6.38 6.49
N VAL A 334 -5.46 -6.25 7.62
CA VAL A 334 -6.84 -6.78 7.76
C VAL A 334 -7.78 -6.12 6.76
N VAL A 335 -7.69 -4.80 6.59
CA VAL A 335 -8.51 -4.07 5.62
C VAL A 335 -8.07 -4.35 4.19
N VAL A 336 -6.76 -4.47 3.94
CA VAL A 336 -6.25 -4.86 2.61
C VAL A 336 -6.76 -6.22 2.18
N ALA A 337 -6.85 -7.18 3.10
CA ALA A 337 -7.36 -8.52 2.82
C ALA A 337 -8.89 -8.57 2.72
N GLY A 338 -9.60 -7.81 3.56
CA GLY A 338 -11.07 -7.88 3.67
C GLY A 338 -11.85 -6.93 2.77
N ALA A 339 -11.31 -5.73 2.49
CA ALA A 339 -12.07 -4.72 1.75
C ALA A 339 -12.34 -5.07 0.28
N PRO A 340 -11.43 -5.66 -0.51
CA PRO A 340 -11.73 -5.96 -1.91
C PRO A 340 -12.93 -6.91 -2.09
N PRO A 341 -13.06 -8.06 -1.43
CA PRO A 341 -14.23 -8.92 -1.60
C PRO A 341 -15.53 -8.26 -1.10
N VAL A 342 -15.46 -7.49 0.01
CA VAL A 342 -16.64 -6.76 0.51
C VAL A 342 -17.07 -5.68 -0.48
N PHE A 343 -16.12 -4.88 -0.99
CA PHE A 343 -16.42 -3.86 -2.01
C PHE A 343 -17.04 -4.50 -3.27
N ALA A 344 -16.45 -5.59 -3.77
CA ALA A 344 -16.93 -6.29 -4.94
C ALA A 344 -18.34 -6.89 -4.75
N ALA A 345 -18.62 -7.46 -3.58
CA ALA A 345 -19.95 -7.98 -3.25
C ALA A 345 -21.02 -6.86 -3.27
N ILE A 346 -20.71 -5.68 -2.74
CA ILE A 346 -21.63 -4.54 -2.78
C ILE A 346 -21.73 -3.99 -4.21
N ALA A 347 -20.61 -3.85 -4.92
CA ALA A 347 -20.55 -3.34 -6.28
C ALA A 347 -21.31 -4.22 -7.28
N SER A 348 -21.46 -5.53 -7.01
CA SER A 348 -22.26 -6.44 -7.83
C SER A 348 -23.75 -6.06 -7.87
N SER A 349 -24.24 -5.40 -6.83
CA SER A 349 -25.60 -4.86 -6.78
C SER A 349 -25.66 -3.37 -7.14
N SER A 350 -24.67 -2.57 -6.68
CA SER A 350 -24.64 -1.13 -6.95
C SER A 350 -23.25 -0.56 -6.77
N TRP A 351 -22.64 -0.08 -7.86
CA TRP A 351 -21.38 0.66 -7.83
C TRP A 351 -21.48 1.94 -7.00
N ARG A 352 -22.61 2.65 -7.10
CA ARG A 352 -22.88 3.87 -6.31
C ARG A 352 -22.82 3.57 -4.81
N LEU A 353 -23.50 2.51 -4.37
CA LEU A 353 -23.50 2.11 -2.96
C LEU A 353 -22.09 1.68 -2.49
N ALA A 354 -21.35 0.94 -3.32
CA ALA A 354 -20.00 0.52 -2.99
C ALA A 354 -19.06 1.71 -2.76
N TYR A 355 -19.06 2.69 -3.67
CA TYR A 355 -18.25 3.91 -3.49
C TYR A 355 -18.77 4.80 -2.34
N PHE A 356 -20.09 4.86 -2.13
CA PHE A 356 -20.67 5.59 -0.99
C PHE A 356 -20.18 5.02 0.34
N LEU A 357 -20.25 3.71 0.52
CA LEU A 357 -19.77 3.04 1.74
C LEU A 357 -18.24 3.16 1.88
N ALA A 358 -17.49 3.07 0.78
CA ALA A 358 -16.04 3.31 0.79
C ALA A 358 -15.69 4.75 1.24
N ALA A 359 -16.51 5.75 0.89
CA ALA A 359 -16.32 7.14 1.31
C ALA A 359 -16.50 7.33 2.83
N LEU A 360 -17.36 6.54 3.47
CA LEU A 360 -17.58 6.61 4.91
C LEU A 360 -16.34 6.21 5.71
N GLY A 361 -15.49 5.34 5.17
CA GLY A 361 -14.29 4.88 5.87
C GLY A 361 -13.34 6.01 6.26
N PRO A 362 -12.84 6.84 5.33
CA PRO A 362 -11.97 7.97 5.70
C PRO A 362 -12.64 8.99 6.63
N LEU A 363 -13.95 9.21 6.50
CA LEU A 363 -14.71 10.09 7.40
C LEU A 363 -14.77 9.52 8.83
N ALA A 364 -15.14 8.25 8.96
CA ALA A 364 -15.16 7.55 10.24
C ALA A 364 -13.74 7.43 10.84
N GLY A 365 -12.75 7.10 10.02
CA GLY A 365 -11.36 7.07 10.45
C GLY A 365 -10.88 8.42 10.96
N THR A 366 -11.25 9.52 10.29
CA THR A 366 -10.94 10.87 10.77
C THR A 366 -11.64 11.19 12.08
N ALA A 367 -12.89 10.78 12.25
CA ALA A 367 -13.62 10.95 13.52
C ALA A 367 -12.92 10.23 14.68
N LEU A 368 -12.39 9.02 14.46
CA LEU A 368 -11.57 8.32 15.46
C LEU A 368 -10.30 9.12 15.81
N LEU A 369 -9.65 9.71 14.79
CA LEU A 369 -8.43 10.48 14.99
C LEU A 369 -8.65 11.81 15.71
N ILE A 370 -9.88 12.37 15.72
CA ILE A 370 -10.20 13.60 16.47
C ILE A 370 -9.97 13.42 17.97
N ASN A 371 -10.16 12.21 18.49
CA ASN A 371 -9.96 11.90 19.91
C ASN A 371 -8.47 11.87 20.32
N LEU A 372 -7.55 11.89 19.36
CA LEU A 372 -6.13 11.94 19.65
C LEU A 372 -5.66 13.38 19.89
N SER A 373 -5.05 13.64 21.05
CA SER A 373 -4.56 14.99 21.37
C SER A 373 -3.36 15.36 20.51
N PRO A 374 -3.34 16.53 19.84
CA PRO A 374 -2.21 17.00 19.05
C PRO A 374 -0.92 17.24 19.87
N ARG A 375 -1.03 17.42 21.18
CA ARG A 375 0.11 17.71 22.07
C ARG A 375 1.15 16.59 22.15
N VAL A 376 0.75 15.36 21.86
CA VAL A 376 1.63 14.19 21.89
C VAL A 376 2.48 14.09 20.62
N TRP A 377 2.02 14.69 19.52
CA TRP A 377 2.64 14.70 18.20
C TRP A 377 3.33 16.04 17.85
N ARG A 378 3.62 16.89 18.82
CA ARG A 378 4.57 17.99 18.64
C ARG A 378 5.96 17.40 18.71
N SER A 379 6.75 17.59 17.67
CA SER A 379 8.17 17.26 17.65
C SER A 379 8.82 17.74 18.94
N ARG A 380 9.55 16.87 19.63
CA ARG A 380 10.34 17.19 20.82
C ARG A 380 11.58 18.03 20.50
N GLU A 381 11.50 18.96 19.58
CA GLU A 381 12.59 19.89 19.25
C GLU A 381 12.86 20.98 20.27
N THR A 382 12.20 20.97 21.41
CA THR A 382 12.42 22.00 22.45
C THR A 382 12.86 21.44 23.81
N SER A 383 13.56 20.32 23.85
CA SER A 383 14.49 20.08 24.96
C SER A 383 15.86 20.62 24.56
N VAL A 384 15.95 21.92 24.39
CA VAL A 384 17.20 22.68 24.40
C VAL A 384 17.97 22.27 25.64
N ILE A 385 19.17 21.74 25.43
CA ILE A 385 20.22 21.68 26.42
C ILE A 385 20.26 23.03 27.17
N PRO A 386 20.08 23.05 28.50
CA PRO A 386 20.29 24.27 29.23
C PRO A 386 21.74 24.71 28.99
N PRO A 387 22.01 26.04 28.78
CA PRO A 387 23.37 26.50 28.64
C PRO A 387 24.13 26.11 29.90
N ALA A 388 25.32 25.52 29.71
CA ALA A 388 26.23 25.25 30.81
C ALA A 388 26.41 26.55 31.58
N ALA A 389 26.13 26.50 32.86
CA ALA A 389 26.38 27.62 33.78
C ALA A 389 27.87 27.97 33.75
N PRO A 390 28.25 29.28 33.90
CA PRO A 390 29.59 29.77 33.81
C PRO A 390 30.52 29.25 34.91
#